data_aa0afd95091d131c2703954d8533c0b5
#
_entry.id   aa0afd95091d131c2703954d8533c0b5
#
_cell.length_a   1.000
_cell.length_b   1.000
_cell.length_c   1.000
_cell.angle_alpha   90.00
_cell.angle_beta   90.00
_cell.angle_gamma   90.00
#
_symmetry.space_group_name_H-M   'P 1'
#
loop_
_entity.id
_entity.type
_entity.pdbx_description
1 polymer ?
#
loop_
_entity_poly.entity_id
_entity_poly.type
_entity_poly.pdbx_seq_one_letter_code
_entity_poly.pdbx_strand_id
1 'polypeptide(L)'
;TAEALALYREGYQPSPEHPEPRTFLTVNVVVAPTQAQAQRLVQPMVRTMVALRTGQPLMPQESVEEAEARGVVAAHQPLADEMASRWVVGDPQQAAARVRELAATFDVDEVMVSPVAGSFAGTPVRRSPAREETLRLLADAM
;
A
#
# COMPACT_ATOMS: atom_id res chain seq x y z
N THR A 1 3.59 8.98 11.84
CA THR A 1 4.16 9.62 10.62
C THR A 1 4.07 11.14 10.70
N ALA A 2 2.92 11.75 11.03
CA ALA A 2 2.78 13.20 11.13
C ALA A 2 3.77 13.83 12.12
N GLU A 3 3.89 13.26 13.31
CA GLU A 3 4.84 13.72 14.33
C GLU A 3 6.30 13.64 13.85
N ALA A 4 6.67 12.56 13.17
CA ALA A 4 8.02 12.40 12.64
C ALA A 4 8.34 13.44 11.54
N LEU A 5 7.37 13.74 10.68
CA LEU A 5 7.50 14.78 9.66
C LEU A 5 7.63 16.18 10.31
N ALA A 6 6.84 16.44 11.34
CA ALA A 6 6.92 17.71 12.07
C ALA A 6 8.29 17.88 12.73
N LEU A 7 8.78 16.87 13.45
CA LEU A 7 10.12 16.89 14.08
C LEU A 7 11.24 17.10 13.05
N TYR A 8 11.15 16.43 11.88
CA TYR A 8 12.13 16.61 10.83
C TYR A 8 12.14 18.05 10.29
N ARG A 9 10.96 18.62 10.01
CA ARG A 9 10.85 19.99 9.51
C ARG A 9 11.31 21.02 10.52
N GLU A 10 10.96 20.83 11.79
CA GLU A 10 11.36 21.72 12.89
C GLU A 10 12.88 21.68 13.15
N GLY A 11 13.49 20.50 13.08
CA GLY A 11 14.93 20.30 13.28
C GLY A 11 15.78 20.48 12.02
N TYR A 12 15.18 20.81 10.87
CA TYR A 12 15.90 20.92 9.60
C TYR A 12 16.90 22.06 9.60
N GLN A 13 18.11 21.76 9.15
CA GLN A 13 19.16 22.76 8.97
C GLN A 13 19.42 23.00 7.48
N PRO A 14 19.06 24.16 6.94
CA PRO A 14 19.26 24.49 5.52
C PRO A 14 20.71 24.44 5.10
N SER A 15 20.96 24.02 3.85
CA SER A 15 22.24 24.13 3.18
C SER A 15 22.07 24.88 1.84
N PRO A 16 23.16 25.36 1.21
CA PRO A 16 23.09 26.03 -0.09
C PRO A 16 22.45 25.14 -1.18
N GLU A 17 22.64 23.82 -1.10
CA GLU A 17 22.11 22.84 -2.06
C GLU A 17 20.69 22.42 -1.73
N HIS A 18 20.31 22.49 -0.46
CA HIS A 18 19.00 22.10 0.05
C HIS A 18 18.48 23.17 1.02
N PRO A 19 17.92 24.27 0.51
CA PRO A 19 17.47 25.38 1.34
C PRO A 19 16.21 25.08 2.15
N GLU A 20 15.43 24.11 1.73
CA GLU A 20 14.16 23.71 2.35
C GLU A 20 14.10 22.20 2.61
N PRO A 21 13.41 21.76 3.69
CA PRO A 21 13.20 20.35 3.94
C PRO A 21 12.33 19.74 2.86
N ARG A 22 12.72 18.59 2.32
CA ARG A 22 11.89 17.80 1.42
C ARG A 22 11.40 16.55 2.10
N THR A 23 10.11 16.31 2.00
CA THR A 23 9.46 15.13 2.58
C THR A 23 8.59 14.45 1.53
N PHE A 24 8.49 13.13 1.64
CA PHE A 24 7.57 12.33 0.86
C PHE A 24 6.90 11.27 1.73
N LEU A 25 5.76 10.80 1.31
CA LEU A 25 5.03 9.72 1.96
C LEU A 25 5.13 8.46 1.12
N THR A 26 5.49 7.33 1.74
CA THR A 26 5.40 6.02 1.09
C THR A 26 4.08 5.36 1.48
N VAL A 27 3.35 4.85 0.48
CA VAL A 27 2.06 4.18 0.70
C VAL A 27 1.94 2.90 -0.12
N ASN A 28 1.42 1.84 0.51
CA ASN A 28 1.05 0.61 -0.19
C ASN A 28 -0.24 0.83 -0.97
N VAL A 29 -0.24 0.42 -2.23
CA VAL A 29 -1.37 0.67 -3.12
C VAL A 29 -1.79 -0.59 -3.86
N VAL A 30 -3.10 -0.80 -3.98
CA VAL A 30 -3.72 -1.78 -4.87
C VAL A 30 -4.88 -1.12 -5.59
N VAL A 31 -4.78 -0.99 -6.90
CA VAL A 31 -5.83 -0.43 -7.74
C VAL A 31 -6.26 -1.47 -8.77
N ALA A 32 -7.54 -1.65 -8.90
CA ALA A 32 -8.15 -2.54 -9.88
C ALA A 32 -9.39 -1.88 -10.51
N PRO A 33 -9.92 -2.40 -11.63
CA PRO A 33 -11.11 -1.83 -12.26
C PRO A 33 -12.32 -1.66 -11.33
N THR A 34 -12.40 -2.47 -10.27
CA THR A 34 -13.45 -2.36 -9.25
C THR A 34 -12.89 -2.49 -7.85
N GLN A 35 -13.55 -1.87 -6.87
CA GLN A 35 -13.25 -2.01 -5.44
C GLN A 35 -13.18 -3.49 -5.01
N ALA A 36 -14.11 -4.31 -5.48
CA ALA A 36 -14.16 -5.73 -5.12
C ALA A 36 -12.90 -6.48 -5.61
N GLN A 37 -12.43 -6.19 -6.82
CA GLN A 37 -11.19 -6.78 -7.34
C GLN A 37 -9.95 -6.30 -6.57
N ALA A 38 -9.88 -5.02 -6.23
CA ALA A 38 -8.79 -4.48 -5.43
C ALA A 38 -8.73 -5.15 -4.05
N GLN A 39 -9.88 -5.37 -3.41
CA GLN A 39 -9.99 -6.08 -2.12
C GLN A 39 -9.53 -7.55 -2.19
N ARG A 40 -9.74 -8.23 -3.31
CA ARG A 40 -9.20 -9.56 -3.54
C ARG A 40 -7.67 -9.54 -3.70
N LEU A 41 -7.17 -8.64 -4.53
CA LEU A 41 -5.75 -8.52 -4.87
C LEU A 41 -4.87 -8.14 -3.67
N VAL A 42 -5.40 -7.49 -2.65
CA VAL A 42 -4.64 -7.09 -1.46
C VAL A 42 -4.48 -8.23 -0.44
N GLN A 43 -5.33 -9.25 -0.46
CA GLN A 43 -5.37 -10.32 0.55
C GLN A 43 -4.02 -11.04 0.78
N PRO A 44 -3.25 -11.42 -0.25
CA PRO A 44 -1.96 -12.07 -0.02
C PRO A 44 -0.99 -11.20 0.79
N MET A 45 -0.96 -9.89 0.54
CA MET A 45 -0.11 -8.96 1.29
C MET A 45 -0.62 -8.76 2.73
N VAL A 46 -1.92 -8.64 2.94
CA VAL A 46 -2.51 -8.55 4.30
C VAL A 46 -2.09 -9.75 5.13
N ARG A 47 -2.22 -10.96 4.60
CA ARG A 47 -1.82 -12.19 5.29
C ARG A 47 -0.32 -12.25 5.59
N THR A 48 0.51 -11.87 4.64
CA THR A 48 1.97 -11.78 4.84
C THR A 48 2.32 -10.81 5.96
N MET A 49 1.68 -9.66 6.00
CA MET A 49 1.94 -8.65 7.03
C MET A 49 1.39 -9.06 8.41
N VAL A 50 0.27 -9.76 8.45
CA VAL A 50 -0.23 -10.36 9.70
C VAL A 50 0.77 -11.39 10.23
N ALA A 51 1.27 -12.29 9.38
CA ALA A 51 2.29 -13.27 9.77
C ALA A 51 3.54 -12.59 10.33
N LEU A 52 4.04 -11.56 9.64
CA LEU A 52 5.19 -10.77 10.08
C LEU A 52 4.97 -10.12 11.46
N ARG A 53 3.80 -9.54 11.68
CA ARG A 53 3.47 -8.81 12.92
C ARG A 53 3.17 -9.73 14.11
N THR A 54 2.78 -10.96 13.83
CA THR A 54 2.48 -11.97 14.87
C THR A 54 3.62 -12.97 15.11
N GLY A 55 4.80 -12.73 14.49
CA GLY A 55 5.97 -13.59 14.66
C GLY A 55 5.84 -14.97 14.02
N GLN A 56 4.92 -15.15 13.08
CA GLN A 56 4.77 -16.39 12.33
C GLN A 56 5.88 -16.51 11.28
N PRO A 57 6.29 -17.74 10.89
CA PRO A 57 7.24 -17.93 9.82
C PRO A 57 6.77 -17.27 8.51
N LEU A 58 7.64 -16.50 7.88
CA LEU A 58 7.35 -15.93 6.57
C LEU A 58 7.48 -17.04 5.52
N MET A 59 6.39 -17.27 4.82
CA MET A 59 6.32 -18.20 3.69
C MET A 59 6.35 -17.39 2.37
N PRO A 60 6.64 -18.03 1.22
CA PRO A 60 6.41 -17.41 -0.08
C PRO A 60 5.00 -16.82 -0.16
N GLN A 61 4.86 -15.68 -0.83
CA GLN A 61 3.57 -15.02 -0.95
C GLN A 61 2.58 -15.94 -1.66
N GLU A 62 1.41 -16.11 -1.04
CA GLU A 62 0.31 -16.92 -1.57
C GLU A 62 -0.28 -16.28 -2.83
N SER A 63 -0.92 -17.09 -3.68
CA SER A 63 -1.81 -16.56 -4.73
C SER A 63 -3.05 -15.92 -4.12
N VAL A 64 -3.78 -15.16 -4.91
CA VAL A 64 -5.05 -14.54 -4.48
C VAL A 64 -6.03 -15.62 -4.04
N GLU A 65 -6.15 -16.71 -4.79
CA GLU A 65 -7.06 -17.82 -4.49
C GLU A 65 -6.70 -18.56 -3.20
N GLU A 66 -5.40 -18.77 -2.96
CA GLU A 66 -4.94 -19.38 -1.70
C GLU A 66 -5.20 -18.49 -0.50
N ALA A 67 -4.96 -17.19 -0.63
CA ALA A 67 -5.22 -16.21 0.42
C ALA A 67 -6.72 -16.10 0.74
N GLU A 68 -7.58 -16.13 -0.28
CA GLU A 68 -9.03 -16.14 -0.11
C GLU A 68 -9.51 -17.42 0.59
N ALA A 69 -9.02 -18.59 0.15
CA ALA A 69 -9.40 -19.87 0.74
C ALA A 69 -9.01 -20.00 2.22
N ARG A 70 -7.87 -19.45 2.61
CA ARG A 70 -7.38 -19.52 4.00
C ARG A 70 -7.95 -18.42 4.90
N GLY A 71 -8.18 -17.24 4.35
CA GLY A 71 -8.62 -16.07 5.11
C GLY A 71 -7.62 -15.61 6.19
N VAL A 72 -7.99 -14.63 6.97
CA VAL A 72 -7.30 -14.20 8.18
C VAL A 72 -7.96 -14.86 9.39
N VAL A 73 -7.16 -15.39 10.31
CA VAL A 73 -7.67 -15.98 11.56
C VAL A 73 -8.41 -14.89 12.35
N ALA A 74 -9.60 -15.22 12.88
CA ALA A 74 -10.47 -14.26 13.56
C ALA A 74 -9.78 -13.44 14.66
N ALA A 75 -8.87 -14.05 15.41
CA ALA A 75 -8.08 -13.37 16.44
C ALA A 75 -7.15 -12.26 15.89
N HIS A 76 -6.77 -12.34 14.61
CA HIS A 76 -5.90 -11.36 13.96
C HIS A 76 -6.66 -10.39 13.04
N GLN A 77 -7.98 -10.53 12.91
CA GLN A 77 -8.77 -9.67 12.03
C GLN A 77 -8.65 -8.17 12.38
N PRO A 78 -8.70 -7.76 13.65
CA PRO A 78 -8.52 -6.34 14.00
C PRO A 78 -7.17 -5.77 13.56
N LEU A 79 -6.11 -6.57 13.66
CA LEU A 79 -4.77 -6.17 13.19
C LEU A 79 -4.73 -6.03 11.66
N ALA A 80 -5.35 -6.97 10.94
CA ALA A 80 -5.45 -6.92 9.48
C ALA A 80 -6.21 -5.67 9.02
N ASP A 81 -7.34 -5.36 9.65
CA ASP A 81 -8.17 -4.20 9.34
C ASP A 81 -7.44 -2.88 9.63
N GLU A 82 -6.75 -2.79 10.76
CA GLU A 82 -5.93 -1.62 11.10
C GLU A 82 -4.83 -1.38 10.07
N MET A 83 -4.12 -2.43 9.66
CA MET A 83 -3.06 -2.30 8.65
C MET A 83 -3.62 -1.91 7.29
N ALA A 84 -4.69 -2.57 6.84
CA ALA A 84 -5.32 -2.31 5.55
C ALA A 84 -5.89 -0.89 5.47
N SER A 85 -6.39 -0.32 6.57
CA SER A 85 -6.92 1.05 6.62
C SER A 85 -5.88 2.13 6.29
N ARG A 86 -4.59 1.80 6.44
CA ARG A 86 -3.47 2.70 6.12
C ARG A 86 -3.02 2.62 4.67
N TRP A 87 -3.55 1.67 3.90
CA TRP A 87 -3.21 1.45 2.50
C TRP A 87 -4.24 2.09 1.58
N VAL A 88 -3.87 2.28 0.33
CA VAL A 88 -4.78 2.74 -0.71
C VAL A 88 -5.24 1.52 -1.50
N VAL A 89 -6.50 1.12 -1.29
CA VAL A 89 -7.09 -0.06 -1.94
C VAL A 89 -8.45 0.31 -2.51
N GLY A 90 -8.58 0.32 -3.83
CA GLY A 90 -9.84 0.72 -4.45
C GLY A 90 -9.85 0.68 -5.97
N ASP A 91 -10.96 1.20 -6.51
CA ASP A 91 -11.02 1.55 -7.92
C ASP A 91 -10.15 2.80 -8.23
N PRO A 92 -9.91 3.14 -9.49
CA PRO A 92 -9.00 4.23 -9.85
C PRO A 92 -9.37 5.58 -9.23
N GLN A 93 -10.67 5.93 -9.19
CA GLN A 93 -11.13 7.21 -8.65
C GLN A 93 -10.97 7.28 -7.14
N GLN A 94 -11.35 6.22 -6.44
CA GLN A 94 -11.19 6.11 -4.98
C GLN A 94 -9.71 6.18 -4.60
N ALA A 95 -8.86 5.45 -5.31
CA ALA A 95 -7.42 5.41 -5.05
C ALA A 95 -6.78 6.79 -5.28
N ALA A 96 -7.06 7.45 -6.38
CA ALA A 96 -6.55 8.79 -6.68
C ALA A 96 -7.00 9.82 -5.64
N ALA A 97 -8.26 9.79 -5.25
CA ALA A 97 -8.80 10.66 -4.19
C ALA A 97 -8.06 10.44 -2.87
N ARG A 98 -7.85 9.17 -2.48
CA ARG A 98 -7.16 8.83 -1.23
C ARG A 98 -5.69 9.24 -1.23
N VAL A 99 -4.98 9.09 -2.36
CA VAL A 99 -3.58 9.55 -2.48
C VAL A 99 -3.50 11.07 -2.29
N ARG A 100 -4.40 11.84 -2.93
CA ARG A 100 -4.45 13.31 -2.76
C ARG A 100 -4.78 13.72 -1.32
N GLU A 101 -5.72 13.03 -0.69
CA GLU A 101 -6.06 13.25 0.72
C GLU A 101 -4.86 13.01 1.64
N LEU A 102 -4.12 11.91 1.42
CA LEU A 102 -2.92 11.60 2.20
C LEU A 102 -1.83 12.65 1.99
N ALA A 103 -1.58 13.07 0.74
CA ALA A 103 -0.61 14.12 0.45
C ALA A 103 -0.96 15.43 1.18
N ALA A 104 -2.23 15.84 1.16
CA ALA A 104 -2.70 17.02 1.87
C ALA A 104 -2.62 16.86 3.40
N THR A 105 -3.01 15.69 3.95
CA THR A 105 -2.99 15.41 5.39
C THR A 105 -1.58 15.48 5.97
N PHE A 106 -0.58 15.00 5.24
CA PHE A 106 0.82 14.98 5.67
C PHE A 106 1.63 16.16 5.15
N ASP A 107 0.99 17.06 4.39
CA ASP A 107 1.64 18.22 3.79
C ASP A 107 2.91 17.82 3.03
N VAL A 108 2.78 16.89 2.08
CA VAL A 108 3.88 16.40 1.25
C VAL A 108 3.59 16.64 -0.22
N ASP A 109 4.61 17.03 -0.97
CA ASP A 109 4.51 17.26 -2.42
C ASP A 109 4.68 15.97 -3.22
N GLU A 110 5.25 14.94 -2.60
CA GLU A 110 5.59 13.70 -3.26
C GLU A 110 5.04 12.49 -2.49
N VAL A 111 4.40 11.56 -3.22
CA VAL A 111 3.96 10.28 -2.69
C VAL A 111 4.63 9.14 -3.46
N MET A 112 5.42 8.35 -2.75
CA MET A 112 6.02 7.13 -3.30
C MET A 112 5.02 5.98 -3.21
N VAL A 113 4.62 5.48 -4.35
CA VAL A 113 3.65 4.37 -4.47
C VAL A 113 4.37 3.03 -4.47
N SER A 114 4.00 2.16 -3.53
CA SER A 114 4.43 0.76 -3.49
C SER A 114 3.28 -0.15 -3.93
N PRO A 115 3.27 -0.70 -5.16
CA PRO A 115 2.21 -1.57 -5.62
C PRO A 115 2.36 -2.95 -4.98
N VAL A 116 1.36 -3.35 -4.18
CA VAL A 116 1.39 -4.60 -3.39
C VAL A 116 0.33 -5.61 -3.81
N ALA A 117 -0.26 -5.45 -4.99
CA ALA A 117 -1.23 -6.40 -5.53
C ALA A 117 -0.66 -7.82 -5.62
N GLY A 118 -1.44 -8.79 -5.18
CA GLY A 118 -1.13 -10.22 -5.29
C GLY A 118 -1.25 -10.72 -6.72
N SER A 119 -0.74 -11.91 -6.96
CA SER A 119 -0.83 -12.59 -8.25
C SER A 119 -1.85 -13.73 -8.18
N PHE A 120 -2.55 -13.96 -9.28
CA PHE A 120 -3.42 -15.14 -9.43
C PHE A 120 -2.60 -16.41 -9.65
N ALA A 121 -3.18 -17.55 -9.31
CA ALA A 121 -2.59 -18.86 -9.58
C ALA A 121 -2.26 -19.00 -11.08
N GLY A 122 -1.10 -19.59 -11.38
CA GLY A 122 -0.62 -19.74 -12.75
C GLY A 122 0.05 -18.51 -13.35
N THR A 123 0.11 -17.38 -12.64
CA THR A 123 0.91 -16.23 -13.09
C THR A 123 2.39 -16.60 -13.13
N PRO A 124 3.11 -16.36 -14.24
CA PRO A 124 4.54 -16.65 -14.30
C PRO A 124 5.33 -15.91 -13.21
N VAL A 125 6.24 -16.61 -12.53
CA VAL A 125 7.00 -16.11 -11.36
C VAL A 125 7.75 -14.79 -11.63
N ARG A 126 8.13 -14.53 -12.89
CA ARG A 126 8.85 -13.32 -13.30
C ARG A 126 7.94 -12.16 -13.73
N ARG A 127 6.63 -12.30 -13.55
CA ARG A 127 5.65 -11.29 -13.97
C ARG A 127 4.79 -10.87 -12.78
N SER A 128 4.41 -9.63 -12.76
CA SER A 128 3.51 -9.07 -11.74
C SER A 128 2.44 -8.18 -12.39
N PRO A 129 1.59 -8.76 -13.27
CA PRO A 129 0.66 -7.97 -14.09
C PRO A 129 -0.30 -7.12 -13.24
N ALA A 130 -0.76 -7.62 -12.10
CA ALA A 130 -1.64 -6.86 -11.22
C ALA A 130 -0.95 -5.63 -10.57
N ARG A 131 0.36 -5.68 -10.34
CA ARG A 131 1.12 -4.52 -9.86
C ARG A 131 1.35 -3.51 -10.97
N GLU A 132 1.66 -3.98 -12.18
CA GLU A 132 1.79 -3.14 -13.38
C GLU A 132 0.45 -2.42 -13.66
N GLU A 133 -0.67 -3.15 -13.59
CA GLU A 133 -2.01 -2.59 -13.76
C GLU A 133 -2.37 -1.58 -12.66
N THR A 134 -2.04 -1.86 -11.39
CA THR A 134 -2.20 -0.92 -10.27
C THR A 134 -1.56 0.42 -10.59
N LEU A 135 -0.29 0.43 -11.05
CA LEU A 135 0.42 1.66 -11.37
C LEU A 135 -0.22 2.39 -12.54
N ARG A 136 -0.59 1.67 -13.60
CA ARG A 136 -1.23 2.26 -14.78
C ARG A 136 -2.57 2.89 -14.45
N LEU A 137 -3.46 2.14 -13.78
CA LEU A 137 -4.79 2.64 -13.39
C LEU A 137 -4.73 3.84 -12.46
N LEU A 138 -3.78 3.84 -11.52
CA LEU A 138 -3.60 5.00 -10.65
C LEU A 138 -3.08 6.21 -11.43
N ALA A 139 -2.08 6.04 -12.29
CA ALA A 139 -1.52 7.13 -13.09
C ALA A 139 -2.56 7.75 -14.01
N ASP A 140 -3.41 6.93 -14.65
CA ASP A 140 -4.48 7.40 -15.52
C ASP A 140 -5.57 8.21 -14.78
N ALA A 141 -5.69 8.03 -13.44
CA ALA A 141 -6.67 8.70 -12.60
C ALA A 141 -6.12 9.93 -11.84
N MET A 142 -4.79 10.15 -11.83
CA MET A 142 -4.14 11.26 -11.13
C MET A 142 -4.16 12.53 -11.95
#